data_036dad2ce08a43d09f80ffdf17cdc3d3
#
_entry.id   036dad2ce08a43d09f80ffdf17cdc3d3
#
_cell.length_a   1.000
_cell.length_b   1.000
_cell.length_c   1.000
_cell.angle_alpha   90.00
_cell.angle_beta   90.00
_cell.angle_gamma   90.00
#
_symmetry.space_group_name_H-M   'P 1'
#
loop_
_entity.id
_entity.type
_entity.pdbx_description
1 polymer ?
#
loop_
_entity_poly.entity_id
_entity_poly.type
_entity_poly.pdbx_seq_one_letter_code
_entity_poly.pdbx_strand_id
1 'polypeptide(L)'
;FQYPDFHYLSSFGIHSDSPTGMLSMENLRFYNEDVWTLDANKSELTKFDFSLSGDSLLREETVALDEAVLRVLDFTVFNDTTFIIPDYSGDSRLCMVNRKGKLFERLGNIPTVNEDALQHARPALAQAWRSFLDYNPHNGILATVTQLGEVVEVYNLKDSTHVIHIGEHGEPDFEISAGYGVPAGIM
;
A
#
# COMPACT_ATOMS: atom_id res chain seq x y z
N PHE A 1 8.91 -21.96 -1.11
CA PHE A 1 8.63 -22.96 -2.16
C PHE A 1 9.68 -22.87 -3.25
N GLN A 2 10.10 -24.02 -3.78
CA GLN A 2 11.07 -24.11 -4.87
C GLN A 2 10.33 -24.12 -6.22
N TYR A 3 10.73 -23.25 -7.15
CA TYR A 3 10.25 -23.27 -8.53
C TYR A 3 11.06 -24.28 -9.38
N PRO A 4 10.49 -25.00 -10.37
CA PRO A 4 9.09 -24.86 -10.85
C PRO A 4 8.08 -25.78 -10.15
N ASP A 5 8.53 -26.74 -9.35
CA ASP A 5 7.67 -27.82 -8.82
C ASP A 5 6.87 -27.41 -7.59
N PHE A 6 7.05 -26.17 -7.11
CA PHE A 6 6.43 -25.61 -5.91
C PHE A 6 6.60 -26.48 -4.66
N HIS A 7 7.74 -27.20 -4.61
CA HIS A 7 8.08 -27.97 -3.43
C HIS A 7 8.22 -27.05 -2.21
N TYR A 8 7.54 -27.40 -1.10
CA TYR A 8 7.67 -26.64 0.13
C TYR A 8 9.07 -26.81 0.72
N LEU A 9 9.72 -25.70 1.01
CA LEU A 9 11.04 -25.66 1.65
C LEU A 9 10.92 -25.33 3.15
N SER A 10 10.40 -24.15 3.45
CA SER A 10 10.29 -23.67 4.84
C SER A 10 9.23 -22.59 4.98
N SER A 11 8.86 -22.31 6.23
CA SER A 11 8.09 -21.13 6.63
C SER A 11 8.94 -20.27 7.56
N PHE A 12 8.70 -18.97 7.52
CA PHE A 12 9.36 -18.03 8.40
C PHE A 12 8.35 -17.02 8.95
N GLY A 13 8.77 -16.29 9.99
CA GLY A 13 7.93 -15.32 10.70
C GLY A 13 7.17 -15.97 11.85
N ILE A 14 6.99 -15.20 12.91
CA ILE A 14 6.22 -15.58 14.09
C ILE A 14 5.04 -14.63 14.19
N HIS A 15 3.83 -15.17 14.19
CA HIS A 15 2.63 -14.39 14.46
C HIS A 15 2.60 -14.06 15.96
N SER A 16 3.00 -12.84 16.30
CA SER A 16 2.98 -12.34 17.67
C SER A 16 3.09 -10.82 17.74
N ASP A 17 2.72 -10.27 18.89
CA ASP A 17 2.87 -8.85 19.22
C ASP A 17 4.28 -8.49 19.70
N SER A 18 5.20 -9.45 19.76
CA SER A 18 6.59 -9.18 20.15
C SER A 18 7.28 -8.26 19.14
N PRO A 19 8.35 -7.55 19.54
CA PRO A 19 9.11 -6.69 18.62
C PRO A 19 9.64 -7.40 17.38
N THR A 20 9.87 -8.72 17.47
CA THR A 20 10.34 -9.55 16.36
C THR A 20 9.23 -10.31 15.65
N GLY A 21 8.02 -10.31 16.19
CA GLY A 21 6.85 -10.94 15.58
C GLY A 21 6.15 -10.02 14.58
N MET A 22 5.19 -10.57 13.87
CA MET A 22 4.32 -9.86 12.93
C MET A 22 2.86 -10.16 13.27
N LEU A 23 2.01 -9.12 13.29
CA LEU A 23 0.59 -9.25 13.61
C LEU A 23 -0.27 -9.44 12.37
N SER A 24 0.02 -8.70 11.30
CA SER A 24 -0.75 -8.72 10.07
C SER A 24 0.19 -8.49 8.91
N MET A 25 0.78 -9.58 8.43
CA MET A 25 1.67 -9.52 7.26
C MET A 25 0.84 -9.38 5.99
N GLU A 26 0.97 -8.24 5.36
CA GLU A 26 0.32 -7.90 4.10
C GLU A 26 1.37 -7.70 3.03
N ASN A 27 1.07 -8.09 1.83
CA ASN A 27 1.84 -7.85 0.61
C ASN A 27 3.35 -8.06 0.72
N LEU A 28 3.88 -8.87 -0.17
CA LEU A 28 5.31 -9.06 -0.38
C LEU A 28 5.75 -8.26 -1.60
N ARG A 29 6.86 -7.55 -1.47
CA ARG A 29 7.48 -6.82 -2.58
C ARG A 29 8.93 -7.24 -2.72
N PHE A 30 9.31 -7.52 -3.95
CA PHE A 30 10.70 -7.79 -4.31
C PHE A 30 11.31 -6.52 -4.89
N TYR A 31 12.44 -6.12 -4.36
CA TYR A 31 13.20 -4.98 -4.87
C TYR A 31 14.69 -5.31 -4.82
N ASN A 32 15.33 -5.34 -5.98
CA ASN A 32 16.66 -5.89 -6.15
C ASN A 32 16.70 -7.35 -5.66
N GLU A 33 17.54 -7.66 -4.69
CA GLU A 33 17.64 -8.99 -4.06
C GLU A 33 16.91 -9.07 -2.71
N ASP A 34 16.24 -7.99 -2.32
CA ASP A 34 15.56 -7.86 -1.04
C ASP A 34 14.08 -8.23 -1.11
N VAL A 35 13.57 -8.76 -0.02
CA VAL A 35 12.13 -8.94 0.21
C VAL A 35 11.64 -7.98 1.26
N TRP A 36 10.61 -7.24 0.91
CA TRP A 36 9.91 -6.34 1.81
C TRP A 36 8.52 -6.83 2.08
N THR A 37 8.03 -6.63 3.29
CA THR A 37 6.65 -6.88 3.68
C THR A 37 6.13 -5.78 4.57
N LEU A 38 4.81 -5.64 4.61
CA LEU A 38 4.09 -4.71 5.46
C LEU A 38 3.46 -5.48 6.63
N ASP A 39 3.65 -5.00 7.85
CA ASP A 39 2.77 -5.32 8.98
C ASP A 39 1.76 -4.19 9.16
N ALA A 40 0.54 -4.40 8.65
CA ALA A 40 -0.50 -3.38 8.63
C ALA A 40 -0.94 -2.95 10.05
N ASN A 41 -0.93 -3.87 11.02
CA ASN A 41 -1.33 -3.56 12.40
C ASN A 41 -0.26 -2.82 13.18
N LYS A 42 1.01 -3.03 12.85
CA LYS A 42 2.13 -2.30 13.47
C LYS A 42 2.48 -1.04 12.71
N SER A 43 1.94 -0.84 11.50
CA SER A 43 2.36 0.22 10.57
C SER A 43 3.87 0.19 10.34
N GLU A 44 4.40 -1.00 10.03
CA GLU A 44 5.83 -1.24 9.84
C GLU A 44 6.11 -1.92 8.50
N LEU A 45 7.15 -1.46 7.81
CA LEU A 45 7.74 -2.17 6.69
C LEU A 45 8.97 -2.94 7.19
N THR A 46 9.06 -4.21 6.81
CA THR A 46 10.18 -5.08 7.21
C THR A 46 10.90 -5.60 5.99
N LYS A 47 12.22 -5.45 5.99
CA LYS A 47 13.14 -6.06 5.03
C LYS A 47 13.63 -7.39 5.57
N PHE A 48 13.63 -8.39 4.71
CA PHE A 48 14.21 -9.70 4.99
C PHE A 48 15.39 -9.96 4.07
N ASP A 49 16.47 -10.46 4.65
CA ASP A 49 17.62 -10.98 3.91
C ASP A 49 17.42 -12.46 3.59
N PHE A 50 17.68 -12.80 2.34
CA PHE A 50 17.75 -14.18 1.85
C PHE A 50 19.13 -14.81 2.04
N SER A 51 19.94 -14.31 2.97
CA SER A 51 21.25 -14.92 3.16
C SER A 51 21.12 -16.41 3.43
N LEU A 52 21.75 -17.20 2.57
CA LEU A 52 21.64 -18.65 2.42
C LEU A 52 22.22 -19.47 3.60
N SER A 53 22.30 -18.92 4.77
CA SER A 53 22.84 -19.63 5.95
C SER A 53 21.76 -20.29 6.79
N GLY A 54 20.81 -20.95 6.15
CA GLY A 54 19.78 -21.72 6.85
C GLY A 54 18.38 -21.58 6.26
N ASP A 55 17.45 -22.38 6.75
CA ASP A 55 16.06 -22.47 6.28
C ASP A 55 15.18 -21.29 6.76
N SER A 56 15.75 -20.15 7.14
CA SER A 56 15.00 -19.00 7.68
C SER A 56 15.45 -17.70 7.08
N LEU A 57 14.46 -16.85 6.73
CA LEU A 57 14.71 -15.44 6.42
C LEU A 57 15.03 -14.67 7.69
N LEU A 58 16.10 -13.90 7.65
CA LEU A 58 16.48 -13.02 8.75
C LEU A 58 15.88 -11.63 8.54
N ARG A 59 15.25 -11.11 9.58
CA ARG A 59 14.79 -9.72 9.63
C ARG A 59 16.01 -8.81 9.69
N GLU A 60 16.22 -8.03 8.63
CA GLU A 60 17.38 -7.16 8.51
C GLU A 60 17.08 -5.73 8.96
N GLU A 61 15.95 -5.19 8.51
CA GLU A 61 15.56 -3.82 8.75
C GLU A 61 14.08 -3.71 9.06
N THR A 62 13.72 -2.78 9.94
CA THR A 62 12.33 -2.41 10.22
C THR A 62 12.17 -0.91 10.11
N VAL A 63 11.18 -0.47 9.38
CA VAL A 63 10.83 0.93 9.17
C VAL A 63 9.45 1.18 9.76
N ALA A 64 9.39 1.80 10.94
CA ALA A 64 8.13 2.27 11.53
C ALA A 64 7.64 3.49 10.74
N LEU A 65 6.38 3.45 10.30
CA LEU A 65 5.80 4.50 9.47
C LEU A 65 5.31 5.67 10.32
N ASP A 66 5.39 6.86 9.76
CA ASP A 66 4.90 8.11 10.34
C ASP A 66 3.40 8.00 10.66
N GLU A 67 2.97 8.57 11.79
CA GLU A 67 1.55 8.62 12.20
C GLU A 67 0.65 9.30 11.18
N ALA A 68 1.21 10.16 10.32
CA ALA A 68 0.49 10.80 9.23
C ALA A 68 0.15 9.84 8.06
N VAL A 69 0.76 8.64 8.04
CA VAL A 69 0.46 7.58 7.05
C VAL A 69 -0.60 6.67 7.64
N LEU A 70 -1.86 6.93 7.31
CA LEU A 70 -3.00 6.26 7.94
C LEU A 70 -3.32 4.92 7.28
N ARG A 71 -3.57 3.89 8.12
CA ARG A 71 -4.16 2.60 7.71
C ARG A 71 -3.45 1.95 6.53
N VAL A 72 -2.15 1.80 6.61
CA VAL A 72 -1.33 1.22 5.54
C VAL A 72 -1.79 -0.20 5.23
N LEU A 73 -2.23 -0.44 4.00
CA LEU A 73 -2.78 -1.73 3.55
C LEU A 73 -2.05 -2.26 2.30
N ASP A 74 -1.27 -1.43 1.66
CA ASP A 74 -0.41 -1.80 0.54
C ASP A 74 0.79 -0.84 0.45
N PHE A 75 1.82 -1.23 -0.27
CA PHE A 75 3.00 -0.43 -0.52
C PHE A 75 3.76 -0.93 -1.74
N THR A 76 4.65 -0.11 -2.27
CA THR A 76 5.72 -0.55 -3.18
C THR A 76 7.03 0.14 -2.87
N VAL A 77 8.13 -0.49 -3.25
CA VAL A 77 9.46 0.10 -3.15
C VAL A 77 9.73 0.90 -4.42
N PHE A 78 9.82 2.23 -4.30
CA PHE A 78 10.08 3.11 -5.43
C PHE A 78 11.56 3.11 -5.82
N ASN A 79 12.43 3.21 -4.82
CA ASN A 79 13.89 3.14 -4.95
C ASN A 79 14.53 2.81 -3.59
N ASP A 80 15.86 2.82 -3.52
CA ASP A 80 16.62 2.49 -2.31
C ASP A 80 16.28 3.37 -1.10
N THR A 81 15.64 4.51 -1.28
CA THR A 81 15.37 5.48 -0.21
C THR A 81 13.90 5.78 0.03
N THR A 82 12.99 5.24 -0.81
CA THR A 82 11.60 5.70 -0.83
C THR A 82 10.62 4.56 -1.07
N PHE A 83 9.53 4.60 -0.33
CA PHE A 83 8.33 3.77 -0.53
C PHE A 83 7.17 4.63 -1.03
N ILE A 84 6.28 4.05 -1.82
CA ILE A 84 4.99 4.63 -2.19
C ILE A 84 3.89 3.81 -1.52
N ILE A 85 2.95 4.49 -0.90
CA ILE A 85 1.86 3.93 -0.10
C ILE A 85 0.56 4.62 -0.51
N PRO A 86 -0.57 3.91 -0.67
CA PRO A 86 -1.86 4.56 -0.87
C PRO A 86 -2.23 5.45 0.32
N ASP A 87 -2.73 6.66 0.06
CA ASP A 87 -3.13 7.60 1.11
C ASP A 87 -4.59 7.40 1.49
N TYR A 88 -4.83 7.04 2.75
CA TYR A 88 -6.19 6.89 3.30
C TYR A 88 -6.62 8.06 4.20
N SER A 89 -5.85 9.13 4.25
CA SER A 89 -6.28 10.38 4.92
C SER A 89 -7.39 11.10 4.14
N GLY A 90 -7.41 10.92 2.83
CA GLY A 90 -8.26 11.64 1.91
C GLY A 90 -7.65 12.94 1.40
N ASP A 91 -6.44 13.28 1.82
CA ASP A 91 -5.74 14.49 1.36
C ASP A 91 -5.17 14.33 -0.04
N SER A 92 -4.73 13.11 -0.35
CA SER A 92 -4.15 12.78 -1.64
C SER A 92 -4.46 11.34 -2.05
N ARG A 93 -3.88 10.90 -3.15
CA ARG A 93 -4.03 9.53 -3.63
C ARG A 93 -2.91 8.61 -3.14
N LEU A 94 -1.70 9.14 -3.02
CA LEU A 94 -0.49 8.41 -2.67
C LEU A 94 0.37 9.22 -1.69
N CYS A 95 1.07 8.50 -0.81
CA CYS A 95 2.10 8.99 0.09
C CYS A 95 3.47 8.55 -0.39
N MET A 96 4.46 9.43 -0.36
CA MET A 96 5.88 9.09 -0.47
C MET A 96 6.53 9.13 0.90
N VAL A 97 7.13 8.00 1.29
CA VAL A 97 7.71 7.79 2.61
C VAL A 97 9.18 7.40 2.45
N ASN A 98 10.06 8.02 3.22
CA ASN A 98 11.47 7.69 3.17
C ASN A 98 11.84 6.45 4.00
N ARG A 99 13.09 5.98 3.90
CA ARG A 99 13.61 4.80 4.65
C ARG A 99 13.58 4.97 6.17
N LYS A 100 13.33 6.17 6.69
CA LYS A 100 13.12 6.40 8.13
C LYS A 100 11.65 6.37 8.53
N GLY A 101 10.77 5.98 7.61
CA GLY A 101 9.33 5.92 7.80
C GLY A 101 8.62 7.27 7.72
N LYS A 102 9.35 8.36 7.44
CA LYS A 102 8.80 9.70 7.45
C LYS A 102 8.12 10.03 6.13
N LEU A 103 6.85 10.45 6.21
CA LEU A 103 6.11 11.04 5.11
C LEU A 103 6.76 12.38 4.72
N PHE A 104 7.09 12.55 3.43
CA PHE A 104 7.70 13.78 2.94
C PHE A 104 6.97 14.40 1.73
N GLU A 105 6.12 13.63 1.06
CA GLU A 105 5.37 14.10 -0.10
C GLU A 105 4.04 13.35 -0.22
N ARG A 106 3.02 14.04 -0.74
CA ARG A 106 1.75 13.46 -1.14
C ARG A 106 1.51 13.73 -2.62
N LEU A 107 1.05 12.71 -3.36
CA LEU A 107 0.87 12.78 -4.81
C LEU A 107 -0.58 12.48 -5.19
N GLY A 108 -1.02 13.20 -6.21
CA GLY A 108 -2.32 13.02 -6.85
C GLY A 108 -3.51 13.36 -5.96
N ASN A 109 -4.65 13.54 -6.59
CA ASN A 109 -5.95 13.70 -5.92
C ASN A 109 -6.76 12.44 -6.15
N ILE A 110 -7.73 12.16 -5.28
CA ILE A 110 -8.73 11.12 -5.54
C ILE A 110 -9.55 11.58 -6.75
N PRO A 111 -9.54 10.83 -7.87
CA PRO A 111 -10.12 11.30 -9.13
C PRO A 111 -11.62 11.00 -9.21
N THR A 112 -12.38 11.42 -8.20
CA THR A 112 -13.83 11.22 -8.10
C THR A 112 -14.59 12.41 -8.64
N VAL A 113 -15.80 12.17 -9.16
CA VAL A 113 -16.78 13.21 -9.47
C VAL A 113 -17.69 13.54 -8.29
N ASN A 114 -17.58 12.83 -7.18
CA ASN A 114 -18.35 13.04 -5.96
C ASN A 114 -17.78 14.23 -5.16
N GLU A 115 -18.16 15.45 -5.56
CA GLU A 115 -17.67 16.67 -4.91
C GLU A 115 -18.13 16.80 -3.44
N ASP A 116 -19.31 16.27 -3.10
CA ASP A 116 -19.80 16.28 -1.73
C ASP A 116 -18.90 15.46 -0.80
N ALA A 117 -18.51 14.25 -1.24
CA ALA A 117 -17.59 13.41 -0.51
C ALA A 117 -16.19 14.05 -0.38
N LEU A 118 -15.72 14.74 -1.41
CA LEU A 118 -14.47 15.50 -1.35
C LEU A 118 -14.49 16.63 -0.34
N GLN A 119 -15.67 17.24 -0.11
CA GLN A 119 -15.81 18.37 0.83
C GLN A 119 -16.07 17.90 2.27
N HIS A 120 -16.85 16.84 2.46
CA HIS A 120 -17.41 16.50 3.77
C HIS A 120 -17.00 15.13 4.30
N ALA A 121 -16.47 14.22 3.44
CA ALA A 121 -16.24 12.82 3.79
C ALA A 121 -14.93 12.25 3.22
N ARG A 122 -13.88 13.02 3.10
CA ARG A 122 -12.60 12.63 2.51
C ARG A 122 -12.02 11.31 3.04
N PRO A 123 -12.00 11.04 4.36
CA PRO A 123 -11.48 9.76 4.85
C PRO A 123 -12.33 8.54 4.43
N ALA A 124 -13.66 8.70 4.34
CA ALA A 124 -14.54 7.65 3.85
C ALA A 124 -14.36 7.43 2.35
N LEU A 125 -14.26 8.52 1.59
CA LEU A 125 -13.95 8.49 0.16
C LEU A 125 -12.63 7.76 -0.09
N ALA A 126 -11.55 8.10 0.63
CA ALA A 126 -10.26 7.45 0.49
C ALA A 126 -10.32 5.94 0.78
N GLN A 127 -11.15 5.52 1.74
CA GLN A 127 -11.38 4.11 2.02
C GLN A 127 -12.18 3.41 0.91
N ALA A 128 -13.18 4.06 0.32
CA ALA A 128 -13.90 3.54 -0.83
C ALA A 128 -12.95 3.35 -2.04
N TRP A 129 -12.04 4.29 -2.22
CA TRP A 129 -10.99 4.26 -3.25
C TRP A 129 -9.78 3.41 -2.88
N ARG A 130 -9.91 2.55 -1.88
CA ARG A 130 -8.87 1.61 -1.50
C ARG A 130 -8.38 0.82 -2.71
N SER A 131 -7.06 0.76 -2.89
CA SER A 131 -6.45 0.20 -4.09
C SER A 131 -5.26 -0.68 -3.76
N PHE A 132 -5.03 -1.65 -4.64
CA PHE A 132 -3.74 -2.30 -4.78
C PHE A 132 -2.87 -1.48 -5.73
N LEU A 133 -1.57 -1.51 -5.49
CA LEU A 133 -0.62 -0.83 -6.35
C LEU A 133 0.57 -1.72 -6.69
N ASP A 134 1.17 -1.47 -7.84
CA ASP A 134 2.44 -2.06 -8.21
C ASP A 134 3.27 -1.09 -9.06
N TYR A 135 4.59 -1.18 -8.92
CA TYR A 135 5.53 -0.27 -9.57
C TYR A 135 6.59 -1.03 -10.35
N ASN A 136 6.79 -0.62 -11.57
CA ASN A 136 7.87 -1.15 -12.42
C ASN A 136 9.03 -0.15 -12.50
N PRO A 137 10.17 -0.41 -11.82
CA PRO A 137 11.30 0.52 -11.79
C PRO A 137 11.99 0.67 -13.15
N HIS A 138 11.86 -0.30 -14.07
CA HIS A 138 12.50 -0.22 -15.38
C HIS A 138 11.89 0.87 -16.27
N ASN A 139 10.57 1.00 -16.25
CA ASN A 139 9.87 1.98 -17.09
C ASN A 139 9.34 3.19 -16.28
N GLY A 140 9.30 3.12 -14.95
CA GLY A 140 8.80 4.19 -14.07
C GLY A 140 7.28 4.25 -14.00
N ILE A 141 6.59 3.18 -14.37
CA ILE A 141 5.14 3.09 -14.33
C ILE A 141 4.68 2.53 -12.99
N LEU A 142 3.82 3.28 -12.32
CA LEU A 142 3.04 2.85 -11.18
C LEU A 142 1.60 2.64 -11.65
N ALA A 143 1.03 1.48 -11.37
CA ALA A 143 -0.37 1.19 -11.59
C ALA A 143 -1.10 1.04 -10.25
N THR A 144 -2.32 1.54 -10.16
CA THR A 144 -3.24 1.28 -9.06
C THR A 144 -4.56 0.75 -9.58
N VAL A 145 -5.17 -0.17 -8.83
CA VAL A 145 -6.48 -0.75 -9.15
C VAL A 145 -7.34 -0.69 -7.90
N THR A 146 -8.51 -0.08 -8.00
CA THR A 146 -9.44 0.01 -6.87
C THR A 146 -10.02 -1.37 -6.52
N GLN A 147 -10.28 -1.61 -5.23
CA GLN A 147 -10.95 -2.84 -4.78
C GLN A 147 -12.46 -2.81 -5.04
N LEU A 148 -13.03 -1.62 -5.07
CA LEU A 148 -14.44 -1.36 -5.35
C LEU A 148 -14.54 -0.53 -6.63
N GLY A 149 -15.67 -0.64 -7.33
CA GLY A 149 -15.82 -0.01 -8.64
C GLY A 149 -14.87 -0.64 -9.67
N GLU A 150 -14.67 0.06 -10.77
CA GLU A 150 -13.81 -0.38 -11.87
C GLU A 150 -12.86 0.74 -12.29
N VAL A 151 -11.90 1.07 -11.44
CA VAL A 151 -10.93 2.14 -11.73
C VAL A 151 -9.51 1.60 -11.77
N VAL A 152 -8.83 1.92 -12.85
CA VAL A 152 -7.38 1.72 -13.02
C VAL A 152 -6.72 3.07 -13.25
N GLU A 153 -5.71 3.36 -12.46
CA GLU A 153 -4.88 4.56 -12.63
C GLU A 153 -3.46 4.15 -13.01
N VAL A 154 -2.88 4.85 -13.95
CA VAL A 154 -1.50 4.63 -14.40
C VAL A 154 -0.73 5.94 -14.30
N TYR A 155 0.29 5.93 -13.47
CA TYR A 155 1.19 7.06 -13.26
C TYR A 155 2.53 6.76 -13.94
N ASN A 156 3.00 7.64 -14.79
CA ASN A 156 4.39 7.64 -15.22
C ASN A 156 5.17 8.61 -14.33
N LEU A 157 5.93 8.06 -13.39
CA LEU A 157 6.67 8.86 -12.41
C LEU A 157 7.92 9.53 -12.97
N LYS A 158 8.30 9.23 -14.24
CA LYS A 158 9.42 9.88 -14.93
C LYS A 158 9.05 11.21 -15.55
N ASP A 159 7.82 11.33 -16.08
CA ASP A 159 7.34 12.52 -16.77
C ASP A 159 6.11 13.16 -16.09
N SER A 160 5.70 12.60 -14.94
CA SER A 160 4.56 13.07 -14.15
C SER A 160 3.22 13.01 -14.91
N THR A 161 3.08 12.12 -15.88
CA THR A 161 1.79 11.90 -16.54
C THR A 161 0.93 10.92 -15.78
N HIS A 162 -0.39 11.13 -15.81
CA HIS A 162 -1.39 10.32 -15.11
C HIS A 162 -2.56 10.04 -16.04
N VAL A 163 -2.93 8.78 -16.18
CA VAL A 163 -4.08 8.32 -16.96
C VAL A 163 -5.01 7.53 -16.06
N ILE A 164 -6.31 7.79 -16.18
CA ILE A 164 -7.36 7.14 -15.41
C ILE A 164 -8.28 6.44 -16.40
N HIS A 165 -8.59 5.19 -16.12
CA HIS A 165 -9.63 4.44 -16.80
C HIS A 165 -10.71 4.06 -15.79
N ILE A 166 -11.96 4.42 -16.11
CA ILE A 166 -13.15 4.05 -15.33
C ILE A 166 -13.99 3.14 -16.22
N GLY A 167 -14.25 1.93 -15.73
CA GLY A 167 -15.05 0.92 -16.44
C GLY A 167 -16.55 1.17 -16.36
N GLU A 168 -17.34 0.18 -16.81
CA GLU A 168 -18.80 0.31 -16.92
C GLU A 168 -19.51 0.45 -15.57
N HIS A 169 -18.97 -0.17 -14.49
CA HIS A 169 -19.51 -0.08 -13.14
C HIS A 169 -19.12 1.22 -12.42
N GLY A 170 -18.33 2.06 -13.07
CA GLY A 170 -18.00 3.40 -12.55
C GLY A 170 -16.95 3.41 -11.45
N GLU A 171 -16.87 4.55 -10.78
CA GLU A 171 -16.02 4.76 -9.62
C GLU A 171 -16.58 4.07 -8.35
N PRO A 172 -15.75 3.86 -7.32
CA PRO A 172 -16.20 3.29 -6.05
C PRO A 172 -17.36 4.07 -5.45
N ASP A 173 -18.45 3.37 -5.18
CA ASP A 173 -19.62 3.92 -4.50
C ASP A 173 -19.60 3.57 -3.01
N PHE A 174 -20.18 4.43 -2.16
CA PHE A 174 -20.26 4.21 -0.73
C PHE A 174 -21.34 5.06 -0.09
N GLU A 175 -21.92 4.56 1.00
CA GLU A 175 -22.87 5.28 1.81
C GLU A 175 -22.23 5.71 3.13
N ILE A 176 -22.52 6.96 3.53
CA ILE A 176 -22.15 7.46 4.85
C ILE A 176 -23.35 7.26 5.76
N SER A 177 -23.32 6.25 6.63
CA SER A 177 -24.39 6.11 7.62
C SER A 177 -24.24 7.14 8.73
N ALA A 178 -25.29 7.91 8.97
CA ALA A 178 -25.38 8.89 10.05
C ALA A 178 -25.56 8.15 11.40
N GLY A 179 -24.48 7.63 11.96
CA GLY A 179 -24.51 7.00 13.28
C GLY A 179 -23.12 6.96 13.90
N TYR A 180 -22.91 7.70 14.95
CA TYR A 180 -21.70 7.73 15.78
C TYR A 180 -20.44 8.34 15.19
N GLY A 181 -20.51 9.25 14.22
CA GLY A 181 -19.37 10.02 13.76
C GLY A 181 -18.23 9.22 13.11
N VAL A 182 -18.48 7.95 12.79
CA VAL A 182 -17.56 7.10 12.05
C VAL A 182 -18.25 6.74 10.74
N PRO A 183 -17.61 6.94 9.57
CA PRO A 183 -18.15 6.44 8.31
C PRO A 183 -18.30 4.93 8.43
N ALA A 184 -19.52 4.45 8.45
CA ALA A 184 -19.79 3.03 8.55
C ALA A 184 -20.01 2.45 7.17
N GLY A 185 -19.15 1.49 6.84
CA GLY A 185 -19.46 0.45 5.88
C GLY A 185 -19.50 0.86 4.42
N ILE A 186 -18.48 0.46 3.75
CA ILE A 186 -18.50 0.15 2.33
C ILE A 186 -19.35 -1.14 2.21
N MET A 187 -20.48 -1.09 1.53
CA MET A 187 -21.21 -2.28 1.10
C MET A 187 -20.63 -2.82 -0.17
#